data_ade82dd11eaae8e3bfd41074db1fec6e
#
_entry.id   ade82dd11eaae8e3bfd41074db1fec6e
#
_cell.length_a   1.000
_cell.length_b   1.000
_cell.length_c   1.000
_cell.angle_alpha   90.00
_cell.angle_beta   90.00
_cell.angle_gamma   90.00
#
_symmetry.space_group_name_H-M   'P 1'
#
loop_
_entity.id
_entity.type
_entity.pdbx_description
1 polymer ?
#
loop_
_entity_poly.entity_id
_entity_poly.type
_entity_poly.pdbx_seq_one_letter_code
_entity_poly.pdbx_strand_id
1 'polypeptide(L)'
;QCHNCFYLPRGGKSADLSTRVFNKKKKVYYNSGIHFVACSKWLGNSARQSSLLTGLQLSVIPNPIDTHVFCPKDKRVARLHSTLPEDKRIILFVSQRVTMERKGMAYFIKAISLLAEHYPEMKENTVIAILGGRADEVVSQLALPSFPLGYVKNERQLVDIYNSADVFVIPSLDENLPNTIMESMACGVPSVGFK
;
A
#
# COMPACT_ATOMS: atom_id res chain seq x y z
N GLN A 1 -8.83 0.12 -20.36
CA GLN A 1 -8.73 0.35 -21.80
C GLN A 1 -7.98 -0.80 -22.45
N CYS A 2 -8.64 -1.51 -23.39
CA CYS A 2 -8.11 -2.73 -23.99
C CYS A 2 -7.53 -2.53 -25.38
N HIS A 3 -7.61 -1.32 -25.92
CA HIS A 3 -7.16 -0.93 -27.27
C HIS A 3 -6.53 0.46 -27.21
N ASN A 4 -5.52 0.70 -28.05
CA ASN A 4 -4.82 1.99 -28.16
C ASN A 4 -4.37 2.56 -26.79
N CYS A 5 -3.73 1.73 -26.00
CA CYS A 5 -3.28 2.13 -24.66
C CYS A 5 -2.25 3.25 -24.76
N PHE A 6 -2.54 4.41 -24.16
CA PHE A 6 -1.66 5.59 -24.24
C PHE A 6 -0.36 5.45 -23.44
N TYR A 7 -0.28 4.49 -22.52
CA TYR A 7 0.95 4.16 -21.80
C TYR A 7 1.95 3.34 -22.64
N LEU A 8 1.51 2.80 -23.78
CA LEU A 8 2.38 2.04 -24.65
C LEU A 8 2.87 2.89 -25.83
N PRO A 9 4.14 2.75 -26.24
CA PRO A 9 4.63 3.41 -27.46
C PRO A 9 3.69 3.06 -28.64
N ARG A 10 3.23 4.07 -29.35
CA ARG A 10 2.42 3.90 -30.55
C ARG A 10 3.28 3.26 -31.64
N GLY A 11 3.31 1.95 -31.68
CA GLY A 11 3.78 1.22 -32.85
C GLY A 11 2.83 1.49 -34.03
N GLY A 12 3.39 1.62 -35.23
CA GLY A 12 2.67 2.02 -36.45
C GLY A 12 1.35 1.27 -36.68
N LYS A 13 0.53 1.82 -37.50
CA LYS A 13 -0.90 1.68 -37.81
C LYS A 13 -1.61 0.31 -37.74
N SER A 14 -0.95 -0.81 -37.47
CA SER A 14 -1.61 -2.14 -37.49
C SER A 14 -1.35 -3.07 -36.31
N ALA A 15 -0.57 -2.68 -35.31
CA ALA A 15 -0.23 -3.58 -34.22
C ALA A 15 -0.06 -2.86 -32.88
N ASP A 16 -1.14 -2.25 -32.37
CA ASP A 16 -1.21 -1.87 -30.96
C ASP A 16 -1.05 -3.15 -30.11
N LEU A 17 0.03 -3.19 -29.31
CA LEU A 17 0.34 -4.31 -28.44
C LEU A 17 -0.83 -4.63 -27.48
N SER A 18 -1.54 -3.61 -27.00
CA SER A 18 -2.68 -3.79 -26.09
C SER A 18 -3.82 -4.57 -26.76
N THR A 19 -4.15 -4.24 -28.01
CA THR A 19 -5.15 -4.95 -28.80
C THR A 19 -4.75 -6.40 -29.06
N ARG A 20 -3.50 -6.64 -29.44
CA ARG A 20 -2.98 -7.99 -29.70
C ARG A 20 -3.02 -8.86 -28.45
N VAL A 21 -2.55 -8.32 -27.31
CA VAL A 21 -2.56 -9.03 -26.02
C VAL A 21 -3.99 -9.28 -25.54
N PHE A 22 -4.89 -8.30 -25.70
CA PHE A 22 -6.31 -8.45 -25.36
C PHE A 22 -6.95 -9.62 -26.14
N ASN A 23 -6.79 -9.67 -27.46
CA ASN A 23 -7.36 -10.72 -28.30
C ASN A 23 -6.78 -12.09 -27.94
N LYS A 24 -5.47 -12.18 -27.66
CA LYS A 24 -4.84 -13.42 -27.20
C LYS A 24 -5.41 -13.87 -25.85
N LYS A 25 -5.52 -12.98 -24.87
CA LYS A 25 -6.12 -13.27 -23.56
C LYS A 25 -7.57 -13.72 -23.70
N LYS A 26 -8.38 -13.02 -24.50
CA LYS A 26 -9.77 -13.36 -24.73
C LYS A 26 -9.91 -14.80 -25.24
N LYS A 27 -9.13 -15.18 -26.27
CA LYS A 27 -9.13 -16.55 -26.80
C LYS A 27 -8.75 -17.59 -25.75
N VAL A 28 -7.73 -17.32 -24.93
CA VAL A 28 -7.29 -18.24 -23.87
C VAL A 28 -8.34 -18.38 -22.78
N TYR A 29 -8.85 -17.26 -22.27
CA TYR A 29 -9.75 -17.26 -21.12
C TYR A 29 -11.08 -17.97 -21.41
N TYR A 30 -11.67 -17.75 -22.60
CA TYR A 30 -12.94 -18.38 -22.97
C TYR A 30 -12.82 -19.90 -23.27
N ASN A 31 -11.62 -20.38 -23.60
CA ASN A 31 -11.37 -21.78 -23.94
C ASN A 31 -10.71 -22.61 -22.82
N SER A 32 -10.47 -22.03 -21.66
CA SER A 32 -9.62 -22.67 -20.64
C SER A 32 -10.34 -23.16 -19.39
N GLY A 33 -11.64 -22.86 -19.23
CA GLY A 33 -12.37 -23.19 -18.00
C GLY A 33 -11.83 -22.49 -16.72
N ILE A 34 -11.07 -21.40 -16.88
CA ILE A 34 -10.50 -20.67 -15.75
C ILE A 34 -11.62 -20.05 -14.91
N HIS A 35 -11.56 -20.27 -13.59
CA HIS A 35 -12.34 -19.56 -12.61
C HIS A 35 -11.52 -18.40 -12.05
N PHE A 36 -11.99 -17.17 -12.20
CA PHE A 36 -11.31 -15.96 -11.72
C PHE A 36 -11.70 -15.67 -10.28
N VAL A 37 -10.73 -15.24 -9.48
CA VAL A 37 -10.96 -14.82 -8.10
C VAL A 37 -10.46 -13.38 -7.92
N ALA A 38 -11.34 -12.50 -7.44
CA ALA A 38 -11.01 -11.13 -7.10
C ALA A 38 -10.85 -11.00 -5.58
N CYS A 39 -9.81 -10.31 -5.13
CA CYS A 39 -9.55 -10.15 -3.69
C CYS A 39 -10.36 -9.01 -3.04
N SER A 40 -11.22 -8.30 -3.77
CA SER A 40 -12.15 -7.34 -3.22
C SER A 40 -13.46 -7.26 -4.02
N LYS A 41 -14.51 -6.75 -3.38
CA LYS A 41 -15.79 -6.46 -4.05
C LYS A 41 -15.62 -5.46 -5.19
N TRP A 42 -14.79 -4.43 -4.98
CA TRP A 42 -14.48 -3.42 -5.99
C TRP A 42 -13.84 -4.06 -7.24
N LEU A 43 -12.78 -4.86 -7.04
CA LEU A 43 -12.12 -5.57 -8.14
C LEU A 43 -13.07 -6.55 -8.83
N GLY A 44 -13.89 -7.28 -8.08
CA GLY A 44 -14.89 -8.19 -8.62
C GLY A 44 -15.90 -7.47 -9.51
N ASN A 45 -16.39 -6.31 -9.09
CA ASN A 45 -17.31 -5.50 -9.88
C ASN A 45 -16.63 -4.95 -11.15
N SER A 46 -15.42 -4.44 -11.03
CA SER A 46 -14.62 -3.97 -12.17
C SER A 46 -14.33 -5.10 -13.17
N ALA A 47 -14.04 -6.30 -12.68
CA ALA A 47 -13.80 -7.47 -13.49
C ALA A 47 -15.07 -7.92 -14.26
N ARG A 48 -16.24 -7.90 -13.62
CA ARG A 48 -17.53 -8.22 -14.27
C ARG A 48 -17.88 -7.24 -15.40
N GLN A 49 -17.46 -5.97 -15.28
CA GLN A 49 -17.65 -4.95 -16.30
C GLN A 49 -16.60 -5.03 -17.42
N SER A 50 -15.55 -5.83 -17.24
CA SER A 50 -14.51 -5.99 -18.26
C SER A 50 -15.01 -6.84 -19.41
N SER A 51 -14.93 -6.34 -20.65
CA SER A 51 -15.23 -7.10 -21.87
C SER A 51 -14.34 -8.33 -22.07
N LEU A 52 -13.25 -8.45 -21.29
CA LEU A 52 -12.39 -9.63 -21.29
C LEU A 52 -12.92 -10.75 -20.39
N LEU A 53 -13.69 -10.42 -19.35
CA LEU A 53 -14.14 -11.35 -18.31
C LEU A 53 -15.68 -11.51 -18.27
N THR A 54 -16.42 -10.74 -19.06
CA THR A 54 -17.88 -10.84 -19.14
C THR A 54 -18.30 -12.28 -19.47
N GLY A 55 -19.20 -12.83 -18.67
CA GLY A 55 -19.70 -14.20 -18.84
C GLY A 55 -18.78 -15.32 -18.35
N LEU A 56 -17.60 -15.00 -17.84
CA LEU A 56 -16.71 -15.98 -17.21
C LEU A 56 -17.01 -16.14 -15.71
N GLN A 57 -16.67 -17.30 -15.17
CA GLN A 57 -16.84 -17.57 -13.74
C GLN A 57 -15.92 -16.67 -12.92
N LEU A 58 -16.50 -15.94 -11.96
CA LEU A 58 -15.77 -15.02 -11.08
C LEU A 58 -16.34 -15.02 -9.67
N SER A 59 -15.48 -15.32 -8.71
CA SER A 59 -15.75 -15.22 -7.27
C SER A 59 -15.01 -14.05 -6.64
N VAL A 60 -15.50 -13.61 -5.49
CA VAL A 60 -14.80 -12.61 -4.66
C VAL A 60 -14.40 -13.29 -3.36
N ILE A 61 -13.10 -13.43 -3.13
CA ILE A 61 -12.51 -14.00 -1.91
C ILE A 61 -11.44 -13.02 -1.43
N PRO A 62 -11.67 -12.28 -0.33
CA PRO A 62 -10.68 -11.36 0.23
C PRO A 62 -9.38 -12.06 0.60
N ASN A 63 -8.26 -11.34 0.53
CA ASN A 63 -7.00 -11.85 1.05
C ASN A 63 -7.15 -12.15 2.55
N PRO A 64 -6.65 -13.29 3.03
CA PRO A 64 -6.62 -13.58 4.47
C PRO A 64 -5.53 -12.76 5.16
N ILE A 65 -5.71 -12.54 6.46
CA ILE A 65 -4.68 -12.08 7.38
C ILE A 65 -4.56 -13.07 8.53
N ASP A 66 -3.34 -13.48 8.87
CA ASP A 66 -3.10 -14.34 10.03
C ASP A 66 -3.10 -13.49 11.31
N THR A 67 -4.23 -13.50 12.02
CA THR A 67 -4.39 -12.76 13.28
C THR A 67 -3.69 -13.40 14.48
N HIS A 68 -3.09 -14.56 14.35
CA HIS A 68 -2.19 -15.12 15.37
C HIS A 68 -0.79 -14.51 15.26
N VAL A 69 -0.41 -14.09 14.05
CA VAL A 69 0.86 -13.40 13.78
C VAL A 69 0.70 -11.90 13.94
N PHE A 70 -0.24 -11.30 13.18
CA PHE A 70 -0.56 -9.87 13.27
C PHE A 70 -1.60 -9.66 14.37
N CYS A 71 -1.14 -9.37 15.56
CA CYS A 71 -1.98 -9.15 16.74
C CYS A 71 -1.40 -8.02 17.61
N PRO A 72 -2.21 -7.41 18.49
CA PRO A 72 -1.73 -6.41 19.41
C PRO A 72 -0.66 -6.97 20.35
N LYS A 73 0.44 -6.21 20.51
CA LYS A 73 1.55 -6.50 21.42
C LYS A 73 1.84 -5.29 22.31
N ASP A 74 2.68 -5.49 23.31
CA ASP A 74 3.16 -4.39 24.14
C ASP A 74 3.92 -3.38 23.26
N LYS A 75 3.42 -2.13 23.23
CA LYS A 75 3.95 -1.05 22.40
C LYS A 75 5.37 -0.65 22.78
N ARG A 76 5.71 -0.67 24.07
CA ARG A 76 7.04 -0.30 24.53
C ARG A 76 8.08 -1.33 24.06
N VAL A 77 7.75 -2.61 24.21
CA VAL A 77 8.60 -3.70 23.72
C VAL A 77 8.77 -3.61 22.19
N ALA A 78 7.69 -3.37 21.47
CA ALA A 78 7.72 -3.22 20.01
C ALA A 78 8.59 -2.03 19.57
N ARG A 79 8.53 -0.91 20.25
CA ARG A 79 9.39 0.28 20.02
C ARG A 79 10.86 -0.01 20.28
N LEU A 80 11.17 -0.70 21.37
CA LEU A 80 12.53 -1.13 21.67
C LEU A 80 13.11 -2.03 20.57
N HIS A 81 12.34 -3.03 20.13
CA HIS A 81 12.76 -3.94 19.04
C HIS A 81 12.92 -3.24 17.70
N SER A 82 12.12 -2.19 17.46
CA SER A 82 12.16 -1.41 16.22
C SER A 82 13.11 -0.23 16.27
N THR A 83 13.82 -0.02 17.39
CA THR A 83 14.74 1.09 17.62
C THR A 83 14.05 2.45 17.44
N LEU A 84 12.81 2.55 17.88
CA LEU A 84 11.99 3.75 17.81
C LEU A 84 11.80 4.37 19.22
N PRO A 85 11.64 5.70 19.34
CA PRO A 85 11.53 6.37 20.64
C PRO A 85 10.27 5.93 21.40
N GLU A 86 10.42 5.69 22.71
CA GLU A 86 9.33 5.23 23.57
C GLU A 86 8.36 6.37 23.93
N ASP A 87 8.85 7.59 24.05
CA ASP A 87 8.16 8.78 24.56
C ASP A 87 7.49 9.63 23.47
N LYS A 88 7.63 9.27 22.18
CA LYS A 88 7.08 10.03 21.05
C LYS A 88 5.83 9.37 20.47
N ARG A 89 4.99 10.17 19.82
CA ARG A 89 3.95 9.66 18.91
C ARG A 89 4.59 9.22 17.62
N ILE A 90 4.19 8.09 17.09
CA ILE A 90 4.78 7.49 15.88
C ILE A 90 3.73 7.41 14.78
N ILE A 91 3.95 8.17 13.71
CA ILE A 91 3.20 8.07 12.46
C ILE A 91 3.97 7.12 11.54
N LEU A 92 3.35 6.00 11.18
CA LEU A 92 3.97 4.98 10.34
C LEU A 92 3.52 5.11 8.88
N PHE A 93 4.47 5.07 7.96
CA PHE A 93 4.25 4.87 6.53
C PHE A 93 4.91 3.56 6.09
N VAL A 94 4.19 2.73 5.33
CA VAL A 94 4.69 1.44 4.83
C VAL A 94 4.49 1.32 3.32
N SER A 95 5.57 1.01 2.60
CA SER A 95 5.48 0.70 1.17
C SER A 95 6.67 -0.16 0.76
N GLN A 96 6.47 -1.10 -0.16
CA GLN A 96 7.59 -1.88 -0.71
C GLN A 96 8.71 -0.99 -1.27
N ARG A 97 8.35 0.12 -1.92
CA ARG A 97 9.24 1.16 -2.42
C ARG A 97 8.59 2.52 -2.24
N VAL A 98 9.13 3.31 -1.33
CA VAL A 98 8.51 4.59 -0.91
C VAL A 98 8.48 5.65 -2.00
N THR A 99 9.38 5.58 -2.98
CA THR A 99 9.46 6.52 -4.11
C THR A 99 8.49 6.21 -5.26
N MET A 100 7.62 5.20 -5.13
CA MET A 100 6.59 4.92 -6.14
C MET A 100 5.50 5.98 -6.06
N GLU A 101 5.29 6.73 -7.17
CA GLU A 101 4.33 7.84 -7.24
C GLU A 101 2.92 7.44 -6.75
N ARG A 102 2.39 6.29 -7.20
CA ARG A 102 1.06 5.82 -6.80
C ARG A 102 0.91 5.54 -5.29
N LYS A 103 2.02 5.42 -4.54
CA LYS A 103 2.01 5.24 -3.08
C LYS A 103 1.84 6.57 -2.32
N GLY A 104 1.81 7.69 -3.02
CA GLY A 104 1.38 8.97 -2.50
C GLY A 104 2.37 9.64 -1.54
N MET A 105 3.67 9.32 -1.60
CA MET A 105 4.68 9.93 -0.72
C MET A 105 4.67 11.47 -0.80
N ALA A 106 4.46 12.06 -1.99
CA ALA A 106 4.38 13.51 -2.13
C ALA A 106 3.21 14.13 -1.33
N TYR A 107 2.07 13.45 -1.27
CA TYR A 107 0.93 13.87 -0.45
C TYR A 107 1.21 13.71 1.04
N PHE A 108 1.92 12.63 1.41
CA PHE A 108 2.34 12.42 2.79
C PHE A 108 3.28 13.54 3.25
N ILE A 109 4.32 13.87 2.48
CA ILE A 109 5.26 14.96 2.78
C ILE A 109 4.50 16.28 2.96
N LYS A 110 3.58 16.61 2.04
CA LYS A 110 2.77 17.83 2.14
C LYS A 110 1.89 17.83 3.38
N ALA A 111 1.25 16.72 3.71
CA ALA A 111 0.42 16.59 4.92
C ALA A 111 1.24 16.80 6.19
N ILE A 112 2.44 16.20 6.28
CA ILE A 112 3.35 16.37 7.43
C ILE A 112 3.85 17.82 7.54
N SER A 113 4.09 18.50 6.41
CA SER A 113 4.48 19.91 6.41
C SER A 113 3.36 20.80 6.98
N LEU A 114 2.12 20.60 6.51
CA LEU A 114 0.95 21.32 7.03
C LEU A 114 0.71 21.02 8.53
N LEU A 115 0.90 19.78 8.93
CA LEU A 115 0.75 19.36 10.33
C LEU A 115 1.77 20.08 11.22
N ALA A 116 3.04 20.13 10.81
CA ALA A 116 4.11 20.80 11.53
C ALA A 116 3.97 22.33 11.56
N GLU A 117 3.29 22.91 10.57
CA GLU A 117 2.96 24.32 10.51
C GLU A 117 1.81 24.69 11.46
N HIS A 118 0.72 23.94 11.41
CA HIS A 118 -0.48 24.20 12.23
C HIS A 118 -0.34 23.76 13.69
N TYR A 119 0.52 22.78 13.96
CA TYR A 119 0.75 22.19 15.28
C TYR A 119 2.25 22.11 15.57
N PRO A 120 2.92 23.24 15.86
CA PRO A 120 4.39 23.29 16.06
C PRO A 120 4.91 22.35 17.14
N GLU A 121 4.10 22.07 18.16
CA GLU A 121 4.43 21.15 19.26
C GLU A 121 4.66 19.70 18.79
N MET A 122 4.15 19.35 17.60
CA MET A 122 4.39 18.02 17.03
C MET A 122 5.86 17.78 16.66
N LYS A 123 6.65 18.83 16.45
CA LYS A 123 8.08 18.70 16.17
C LYS A 123 8.85 18.09 17.35
N GLU A 124 8.35 18.32 18.57
CA GLU A 124 8.99 17.83 19.78
C GLU A 124 8.47 16.48 20.22
N ASN A 125 7.19 16.16 19.96
CA ASN A 125 6.54 14.99 20.53
C ASN A 125 6.13 13.92 19.50
N THR A 126 6.40 14.12 18.20
CA THR A 126 5.98 13.21 17.13
C THR A 126 7.13 12.90 16.18
N VAL A 127 7.21 11.66 15.75
CA VAL A 127 8.20 11.19 14.77
C VAL A 127 7.52 10.40 13.66
N ILE A 128 8.18 10.34 12.51
CA ILE A 128 7.74 9.57 11.35
C ILE A 128 8.60 8.31 11.25
N ALA A 129 7.97 7.14 11.20
CA ALA A 129 8.64 5.88 10.86
C ALA A 129 8.30 5.52 9.40
N ILE A 130 9.33 5.26 8.58
CA ILE A 130 9.17 4.94 7.16
C ILE A 130 9.73 3.56 6.90
N LEU A 131 8.85 2.61 6.63
CA LEU A 131 9.22 1.25 6.25
C LEU A 131 9.13 1.06 4.75
N GLY A 132 10.24 0.68 4.13
CA GLY A 132 10.31 0.34 2.73
C GLY A 132 11.63 0.68 2.06
N GLY A 133 11.82 0.14 0.87
CA GLY A 133 13.03 0.42 0.09
C GLY A 133 13.11 1.89 -0.31
N ARG A 134 14.33 2.46 -0.24
CA ARG A 134 14.65 3.87 -0.54
C ARG A 134 14.05 4.87 0.46
N ALA A 135 13.78 4.46 1.69
CA ALA A 135 13.26 5.35 2.75
C ALA A 135 14.21 6.54 3.01
N ASP A 136 15.53 6.32 2.96
CA ASP A 136 16.55 7.36 3.17
C ASP A 136 16.42 8.54 2.20
N GLU A 137 15.90 8.32 1.00
CA GLU A 137 15.78 9.37 -0.02
C GLU A 137 14.69 10.40 0.28
N VAL A 138 13.77 10.09 1.19
CA VAL A 138 12.61 10.93 1.49
C VAL A 138 12.64 11.56 2.88
N VAL A 139 13.47 11.05 3.80
CA VAL A 139 13.51 11.56 5.19
C VAL A 139 13.89 13.03 5.28
N SER A 140 14.79 13.51 4.44
CA SER A 140 15.20 14.93 4.41
C SER A 140 14.11 15.90 3.94
N GLN A 141 13.02 15.39 3.36
CA GLN A 141 11.90 16.17 2.85
C GLN A 141 10.78 16.31 3.89
N LEU A 142 10.86 15.60 5.02
CA LEU A 142 9.84 15.61 6.05
C LEU A 142 10.10 16.69 7.08
N ALA A 143 9.06 17.41 7.46
CA ALA A 143 9.13 18.52 8.43
C ALA A 143 9.17 18.06 9.90
N LEU A 144 9.03 16.75 10.15
CA LEU A 144 9.14 16.13 11.47
C LEU A 144 10.32 15.17 11.52
N PRO A 145 10.90 14.89 12.70
CA PRO A 145 11.96 13.89 12.87
C PRO A 145 11.53 12.54 12.29
N SER A 146 12.42 11.90 11.51
CA SER A 146 12.02 10.74 10.70
C SER A 146 13.04 9.61 10.81
N PHE A 147 12.54 8.38 10.89
CA PHE A 147 13.30 7.15 11.04
C PHE A 147 13.10 6.25 9.80
N PRO A 148 14.11 6.14 8.93
CA PRO A 148 14.06 5.19 7.82
C PRO A 148 14.35 3.78 8.35
N LEU A 149 13.35 2.89 8.28
CA LEU A 149 13.45 1.50 8.75
C LEU A 149 13.94 0.54 7.67
N GLY A 150 14.13 1.06 6.44
CA GLY A 150 14.57 0.24 5.32
C GLY A 150 13.57 -0.85 4.92
N TYR A 151 14.07 -1.96 4.38
CA TYR A 151 13.26 -3.09 3.95
C TYR A 151 13.38 -4.23 4.95
N VAL A 152 12.23 -4.70 5.45
CA VAL A 152 12.16 -5.80 6.43
C VAL A 152 11.64 -7.07 5.74
N LYS A 153 12.35 -8.18 5.92
CA LYS A 153 11.98 -9.52 5.41
C LYS A 153 11.39 -10.41 6.49
N ASN A 154 11.64 -10.10 7.75
CA ASN A 154 11.20 -10.89 8.89
C ASN A 154 9.81 -10.42 9.33
N GLU A 155 8.84 -11.33 9.30
CA GLU A 155 7.46 -11.06 9.67
C GLU A 155 7.31 -10.61 11.13
N ARG A 156 8.09 -11.17 12.07
CA ARG A 156 8.09 -10.73 13.48
C ARG A 156 8.50 -9.27 13.63
N GLN A 157 9.55 -8.86 12.91
CA GLN A 157 10.00 -7.47 12.90
C GLN A 157 8.95 -6.54 12.26
N LEU A 158 8.26 -6.99 11.21
CA LEU A 158 7.16 -6.25 10.61
C LEU A 158 6.02 -6.04 11.60
N VAL A 159 5.65 -7.07 12.36
CA VAL A 159 4.64 -6.99 13.42
C VAL A 159 5.04 -6.03 14.53
N ASP A 160 6.32 -6.05 14.97
CA ASP A 160 6.82 -5.10 15.97
C ASP A 160 6.77 -3.65 15.44
N ILE A 161 7.10 -3.42 14.18
CA ILE A 161 6.99 -2.09 13.56
C ILE A 161 5.54 -1.59 13.54
N TYR A 162 4.55 -2.43 13.17
CA TYR A 162 3.15 -2.02 13.28
C TYR A 162 2.77 -1.69 14.73
N ASN A 163 3.08 -2.58 15.67
CA ASN A 163 2.75 -2.38 17.09
C ASN A 163 3.46 -1.18 17.72
N SER A 164 4.56 -0.69 17.16
CA SER A 164 5.25 0.52 17.63
C SER A 164 4.51 1.81 17.30
N ALA A 165 3.66 1.79 16.27
CA ALA A 165 2.99 2.96 15.74
C ALA A 165 1.74 3.38 16.55
N ASP A 166 1.40 4.66 16.48
CA ASP A 166 0.13 5.20 17.00
C ASP A 166 -0.89 5.38 15.89
N VAL A 167 -0.44 5.59 14.66
CA VAL A 167 -1.28 5.68 13.46
C VAL A 167 -0.49 5.20 12.24
N PHE A 168 -1.14 4.44 11.38
CA PHE A 168 -0.65 4.07 10.06
C PHE A 168 -1.26 4.97 9.00
N VAL A 169 -0.42 5.56 8.14
CA VAL A 169 -0.89 6.43 7.05
C VAL A 169 -0.63 5.77 5.70
N ILE A 170 -1.68 5.64 4.89
CA ILE A 170 -1.63 5.10 3.54
C ILE A 170 -2.21 6.11 2.54
N PRO A 171 -1.40 7.04 2.02
CA PRO A 171 -1.85 8.08 1.08
C PRO A 171 -1.82 7.59 -0.38
N SER A 172 -1.95 6.30 -0.60
CA SER A 172 -1.92 5.70 -1.94
C SER A 172 -3.07 6.22 -2.79
N LEU A 173 -2.76 6.53 -4.06
CA LEU A 173 -3.72 7.03 -5.05
C LEU A 173 -4.54 5.90 -5.68
N ASP A 174 -4.01 4.68 -5.62
CA ASP A 174 -4.65 3.51 -6.22
C ASP A 174 -4.27 2.26 -5.41
N GLU A 175 -5.27 1.67 -4.77
CA GLU A 175 -5.17 0.41 -4.03
C GLU A 175 -6.42 -0.43 -4.28
N ASN A 176 -6.25 -1.73 -4.23
CA ASN A 176 -7.39 -2.64 -4.32
C ASN A 176 -7.82 -3.13 -2.92
N LEU A 177 -6.99 -3.96 -2.29
CA LEU A 177 -7.13 -4.41 -0.90
C LEU A 177 -5.72 -4.51 -0.31
N PRO A 178 -5.17 -3.40 0.21
CA PRO A 178 -3.79 -3.38 0.69
C PRO A 178 -3.64 -4.20 1.97
N ASN A 179 -2.79 -5.22 1.94
CA ASN A 179 -2.49 -6.04 3.12
C ASN A 179 -1.99 -5.19 4.29
N THR A 180 -1.25 -4.12 4.01
CA THR A 180 -0.72 -3.21 5.02
C THR A 180 -1.80 -2.58 5.92
N ILE A 181 -3.00 -2.30 5.39
CA ILE A 181 -4.14 -1.85 6.22
C ILE A 181 -4.62 -2.98 7.11
N MET A 182 -4.79 -4.19 6.56
CA MET A 182 -5.25 -5.34 7.34
C MET A 182 -4.24 -5.71 8.43
N GLU A 183 -2.95 -5.70 8.12
CA GLU A 183 -1.85 -5.93 9.05
C GLU A 183 -1.83 -4.90 10.19
N SER A 184 -1.91 -3.62 9.84
CA SER A 184 -1.97 -2.52 10.81
C SER A 184 -3.18 -2.65 11.74
N MET A 185 -4.38 -2.84 11.18
CA MET A 185 -5.62 -2.97 11.96
C MET A 185 -5.61 -4.24 12.82
N ALA A 186 -5.07 -5.35 12.33
CA ALA A 186 -4.92 -6.58 13.11
C ALA A 186 -3.96 -6.39 14.30
N CYS A 187 -2.94 -5.53 14.18
CA CYS A 187 -2.08 -5.10 15.27
C CYS A 187 -2.73 -4.04 16.20
N GLY A 188 -3.99 -3.66 15.97
CA GLY A 188 -4.70 -2.66 16.78
C GLY A 188 -4.32 -1.21 16.47
N VAL A 189 -3.67 -0.94 15.33
CA VAL A 189 -3.22 0.39 14.94
C VAL A 189 -4.19 1.00 13.93
N PRO A 190 -4.77 2.18 14.23
CA PRO A 190 -5.71 2.84 13.33
C PRO A 190 -5.02 3.27 12.03
N SER A 191 -5.75 3.19 10.92
CA SER A 191 -5.26 3.55 9.60
C SER A 191 -5.96 4.80 9.05
N VAL A 192 -5.19 5.69 8.42
CA VAL A 192 -5.68 6.90 7.74
C VAL A 192 -5.24 6.86 6.28
N GLY A 193 -6.17 7.13 5.37
CA GLY A 193 -5.93 7.14 3.94
C GLY A 193 -6.96 7.97 3.17
N PHE A 194 -6.79 8.04 1.85
CA PHE A 194 -7.80 8.62 0.98
C PHE A 194 -9.04 7.70 0.86
N LYS A 195 -10.17 8.34 0.59
CA LYS A 195 -11.44 7.64 0.35
C LYS A 195 -11.56 7.26 -1.13
#